data_3ea9c664ceffeebd7cf5a01fe2d1190b
#
_entry.id   3ea9c664ceffeebd7cf5a01fe2d1190b
#
_cell.length_a   1.000
_cell.length_b   1.000
_cell.length_c   1.000
_cell.angle_alpha   90.00
_cell.angle_beta   90.00
_cell.angle_gamma   90.00
#
_symmetry.space_group_name_H-M   'P 1'
#
loop_
_entity.id
_entity.type
_entity.pdbx_description
1 polymer ?
#
loop_
_entity_poly.entity_id
_entity_poly.type
_entity_poly.pdbx_seq_one_letter_code
_entity_poly.pdbx_strand_id
1 'polypeptide(L)'
;MQKRVGQYLMDAISAVGVDKVFGVPGDFNLTFLDDIIHRDDMDWVGNTNELNASYAADGYARMKGISAMVTTFGVGELSAVNGIAGAYAERVPVIAITGAPTREVEKAGKYVHHSLGEGTFDDYRKMYKHITTAQGYITPENAQVEIPRLIDAALNEKRPVHMHLPIDVAAQKIEVEKPYCYVTPEKQDVSSYIKRIEDKLKTAKQPLIIAGHEINSFDLHEVLEQFVNQTHIPVAQLSLGKGAFNEQNDYYMGIYDGEISDEPIKSYVNGSDVILNIGAKLTDSATAGFSYQFNLDDVIMINHHNFKVDALHAEEVRLTDLLEGLLEMDYVSDVNYPYYHVSEHKEIELIDHPLTQSTYFKLMQSFIKPKDIILAEQGTSFFGAYDLALYKENKFIGQPLWGSIGYTMPATLGTQIADKQRRNLLLIGDGSLQLTVQALSTMIREGLKPVIFVVNNDGYTVERKIHGETASYNDINMWDYKMLPFVFGMKEDDVKIHNVTTSIELEKTLKDIDDTPNIMHFVEVHMDVHDAPAKLNEIAKAFANQNN
;
A
#
# COMPACT_ATOMS: atom_id res chain seq x y z
N MET A 1 -25.01 24.35 16.65
CA MET A 1 -24.57 25.19 15.50
C MET A 1 -25.14 24.62 14.22
N GLN A 2 -25.76 25.45 13.37
CA GLN A 2 -26.28 24.95 12.09
C GLN A 2 -25.17 24.81 11.05
N LYS A 3 -25.03 23.63 10.45
CA LYS A 3 -24.12 23.31 9.32
C LYS A 3 -24.84 22.46 8.28
N ARG A 4 -24.40 22.52 7.02
CA ARG A 4 -24.82 21.52 6.03
C ARG A 4 -24.23 20.16 6.39
N VAL A 5 -24.91 19.06 6.01
CA VAL A 5 -24.38 17.70 6.23
C VAL A 5 -23.01 17.53 5.58
N GLY A 6 -22.83 18.06 4.35
CA GLY A 6 -21.53 18.05 3.67
C GLY A 6 -20.43 18.75 4.47
N GLN A 7 -20.72 19.92 5.05
CA GLN A 7 -19.77 20.64 5.90
C GLN A 7 -19.43 19.86 7.18
N TYR A 8 -20.43 19.24 7.81
CA TYR A 8 -20.20 18.40 8.99
C TYR A 8 -19.32 17.18 8.65
N LEU A 9 -19.56 16.53 7.51
CA LEU A 9 -18.75 15.43 7.02
C LEU A 9 -17.29 15.86 6.81
N MET A 10 -17.07 17.02 6.16
CA MET A 10 -15.71 17.54 5.94
C MET A 10 -15.02 17.95 7.24
N ASP A 11 -15.75 18.51 8.20
CA ASP A 11 -15.20 18.79 9.54
C ASP A 11 -14.73 17.50 10.24
N ALA A 12 -15.53 16.43 10.13
CA ALA A 12 -15.20 15.14 10.74
C ALA A 12 -13.98 14.49 10.08
N ILE A 13 -13.85 14.60 8.76
CA ILE A 13 -12.70 14.09 7.99
C ILE A 13 -11.44 14.91 8.29
N SER A 14 -11.54 16.23 8.37
CA SER A 14 -10.43 17.11 8.78
C SER A 14 -9.96 16.80 10.21
N ALA A 15 -10.90 16.51 11.12
CA ALA A 15 -10.58 16.18 12.52
C ALA A 15 -9.70 14.92 12.69
N VAL A 16 -9.62 14.05 11.69
CA VAL A 16 -8.73 12.88 11.67
C VAL A 16 -7.47 13.07 10.81
N GLY A 17 -7.18 14.31 10.45
CA GLY A 17 -5.93 14.70 9.80
C GLY A 17 -5.91 14.60 8.26
N VAL A 18 -7.06 14.40 7.62
CA VAL A 18 -7.16 14.44 6.15
C VAL A 18 -7.27 15.88 5.68
N ASP A 19 -6.27 16.33 4.93
CA ASP A 19 -6.22 17.68 4.33
C ASP A 19 -6.32 17.66 2.80
N LYS A 20 -6.41 16.48 2.18
CA LYS A 20 -6.56 16.28 0.72
C LYS A 20 -7.66 15.28 0.43
N VAL A 21 -8.56 15.63 -0.49
CA VAL A 21 -9.65 14.75 -0.95
C VAL A 21 -9.49 14.48 -2.44
N PHE A 22 -9.42 13.21 -2.79
CA PHE A 22 -9.21 12.75 -4.17
C PHE A 22 -10.55 12.46 -4.86
N GLY A 23 -10.59 12.50 -6.18
CA GLY A 23 -11.80 12.06 -6.88
C GLY A 23 -11.97 12.66 -8.27
N VAL A 24 -13.18 12.48 -8.79
CA VAL A 24 -13.62 13.01 -10.08
C VAL A 24 -14.99 13.69 -9.90
N PRO A 25 -15.17 14.91 -10.43
CA PRO A 25 -16.45 15.60 -10.34
C PRO A 25 -17.51 14.91 -11.22
N GLY A 26 -18.73 14.87 -10.70
CA GLY A 26 -19.91 14.43 -11.43
C GLY A 26 -21.16 15.13 -10.87
N ASP A 27 -22.24 15.17 -11.64
CA ASP A 27 -23.42 15.98 -11.28
C ASP A 27 -24.04 15.62 -9.92
N PHE A 28 -23.95 14.37 -9.48
CA PHE A 28 -24.44 13.96 -8.16
C PHE A 28 -23.52 14.30 -6.99
N ASN A 29 -22.32 14.89 -7.24
CA ASN A 29 -21.44 15.31 -6.17
C ASN A 29 -21.04 16.81 -6.20
N LEU A 30 -21.39 17.57 -7.24
CA LEU A 30 -20.89 18.94 -7.44
C LEU A 30 -21.18 19.87 -6.23
N THR A 31 -22.42 19.88 -5.74
CA THR A 31 -22.76 20.73 -4.58
C THR A 31 -22.07 20.31 -3.29
N PHE A 32 -21.66 19.06 -3.18
CA PHE A 32 -20.83 18.58 -2.08
C PHE A 32 -19.37 18.98 -2.27
N LEU A 33 -18.84 18.99 -3.50
CA LEU A 33 -17.50 19.47 -3.77
C LEU A 33 -17.30 20.94 -3.39
N ASP A 34 -18.35 21.75 -3.44
CA ASP A 34 -18.31 23.13 -2.92
C ASP A 34 -17.97 23.19 -1.42
N ASP A 35 -18.38 22.18 -0.64
CA ASP A 35 -18.04 22.08 0.78
C ASP A 35 -16.54 21.74 1.01
N ILE A 36 -15.83 21.30 -0.03
CA ILE A 36 -14.39 21.02 0.01
C ILE A 36 -13.61 22.26 -0.48
N ILE A 37 -13.91 22.75 -1.69
CA ILE A 37 -13.12 23.81 -2.35
C ILE A 37 -13.23 25.19 -1.67
N HIS A 38 -14.22 25.41 -0.81
CA HIS A 38 -14.37 26.65 -0.04
C HIS A 38 -13.74 26.57 1.36
N ARG A 39 -12.95 25.55 1.65
CA ARG A 39 -12.22 25.41 2.91
C ARG A 39 -10.78 25.88 2.78
N ASP A 40 -10.23 26.44 3.86
CA ASP A 40 -8.82 26.83 3.94
C ASP A 40 -7.92 25.70 4.47
N ASP A 41 -8.51 24.66 5.08
CA ASP A 41 -7.80 23.53 5.72
C ASP A 41 -7.83 22.24 4.91
N MET A 42 -8.39 22.26 3.70
CA MET A 42 -8.55 21.09 2.85
C MET A 42 -8.51 21.45 1.38
N ASP A 43 -7.84 20.62 0.55
CA ASP A 43 -7.79 20.80 -0.89
C ASP A 43 -8.47 19.65 -1.63
N TRP A 44 -9.10 19.98 -2.75
CA TRP A 44 -9.58 19.02 -3.74
C TRP A 44 -8.47 18.65 -4.72
N VAL A 45 -8.16 17.36 -4.80
CA VAL A 45 -7.22 16.79 -5.78
C VAL A 45 -8.01 16.02 -6.85
N GLY A 46 -8.47 16.73 -7.89
CA GLY A 46 -9.18 16.11 -9.00
C GLY A 46 -8.26 15.21 -9.82
N ASN A 47 -8.69 13.99 -10.08
CA ASN A 47 -7.95 12.98 -10.82
C ASN A 47 -8.49 12.80 -12.24
N THR A 48 -7.75 12.11 -13.09
CA THR A 48 -8.11 11.86 -14.48
C THR A 48 -9.15 10.75 -14.64
N ASN A 49 -9.23 9.85 -13.66
CA ASN A 49 -10.26 8.83 -13.53
C ASN A 49 -10.34 8.36 -12.06
N GLU A 50 -11.39 7.64 -11.70
CA GLU A 50 -11.65 7.24 -10.32
C GLU A 50 -10.77 6.06 -9.86
N LEU A 51 -10.26 5.24 -10.77
CA LEU A 51 -9.25 4.23 -10.44
C LEU A 51 -7.96 4.91 -9.96
N ASN A 52 -7.47 5.90 -10.72
CA ASN A 52 -6.31 6.69 -10.32
C ASN A 52 -6.56 7.43 -9.00
N ALA A 53 -7.78 7.97 -8.80
CA ALA A 53 -8.16 8.62 -7.55
C ALA A 53 -8.10 7.65 -6.35
N SER A 54 -8.59 6.42 -6.51
CA SER A 54 -8.58 5.41 -5.44
C SER A 54 -7.18 4.96 -5.08
N TYR A 55 -6.30 4.77 -6.06
CA TYR A 55 -4.89 4.45 -5.83
C TYR A 55 -4.10 5.63 -5.22
N ALA A 56 -4.40 6.86 -5.63
CA ALA A 56 -3.81 8.05 -5.00
C ALA A 56 -4.27 8.20 -3.55
N ALA A 57 -5.55 7.96 -3.26
CA ALA A 57 -6.08 7.95 -1.91
C ALA A 57 -5.43 6.84 -1.06
N ASP A 58 -5.20 5.65 -1.61
CA ASP A 58 -4.45 4.57 -0.94
C ASP A 58 -3.02 5.01 -0.60
N GLY A 59 -2.27 5.53 -1.57
CA GLY A 59 -0.91 6.03 -1.36
C GLY A 59 -0.84 7.13 -0.28
N TYR A 60 -1.80 8.07 -0.28
CA TYR A 60 -1.92 9.10 0.74
C TYR A 60 -2.21 8.49 2.12
N ALA A 61 -3.14 7.52 2.21
CA ALA A 61 -3.49 6.86 3.46
C ALA A 61 -2.31 6.09 4.08
N ARG A 62 -1.45 5.47 3.28
CA ARG A 62 -0.22 4.81 3.75
C ARG A 62 0.78 5.80 4.39
N MET A 63 0.68 7.08 4.06
CA MET A 63 1.51 8.14 4.65
C MET A 63 0.86 8.85 5.84
N LYS A 64 -0.47 9.09 5.78
CA LYS A 64 -1.23 9.89 6.75
C LYS A 64 -2.09 9.06 7.71
N GLY A 65 -2.21 7.76 7.48
CA GLY A 65 -3.00 6.85 8.32
C GLY A 65 -4.48 6.76 7.95
N ILE A 66 -5.00 7.66 7.10
CA ILE A 66 -6.36 7.63 6.54
C ILE A 66 -6.46 8.60 5.36
N SER A 67 -7.37 8.36 4.42
CA SER A 67 -7.67 9.26 3.30
C SER A 67 -9.16 9.35 3.00
N ALA A 68 -9.54 10.26 2.11
CA ALA A 68 -10.89 10.38 1.59
C ALA A 68 -10.90 10.57 0.08
N MET A 69 -11.90 9.98 -0.59
CA MET A 69 -12.16 10.20 -2.00
C MET A 69 -13.66 10.38 -2.26
N VAL A 70 -13.97 11.10 -3.34
CA VAL A 70 -15.35 11.38 -3.75
C VAL A 70 -15.56 10.95 -5.20
N THR A 71 -16.63 10.21 -5.44
CA THR A 71 -17.07 9.76 -6.76
C THR A 71 -18.53 10.14 -7.00
N THR A 72 -18.94 10.14 -8.25
CA THR A 72 -20.37 10.17 -8.58
C THR A 72 -20.97 8.77 -8.54
N PHE A 73 -22.29 8.69 -8.41
CA PHE A 73 -23.09 7.47 -8.38
C PHE A 73 -22.82 6.57 -9.60
N GLY A 74 -22.81 5.28 -9.40
CA GLY A 74 -22.70 4.25 -10.42
C GLY A 74 -21.39 4.26 -11.17
N VAL A 75 -21.29 4.98 -12.26
CA VAL A 75 -20.12 4.97 -13.16
C VAL A 75 -18.83 5.37 -12.45
N GLY A 76 -18.88 6.33 -11.54
CA GLY A 76 -17.70 6.78 -10.81
C GLY A 76 -17.29 5.80 -9.70
N GLU A 77 -18.25 5.39 -8.85
CA GLU A 77 -17.93 4.43 -7.79
C GLU A 77 -17.50 3.07 -8.35
N LEU A 78 -18.08 2.58 -9.43
CA LEU A 78 -17.66 1.33 -10.06
C LEU A 78 -16.28 1.41 -10.71
N SER A 79 -15.90 2.56 -11.24
CA SER A 79 -14.53 2.78 -11.73
C SER A 79 -13.48 2.73 -10.60
N ALA A 80 -13.85 3.08 -9.37
CA ALA A 80 -12.98 3.05 -8.19
C ALA A 80 -12.90 1.67 -7.51
N VAL A 81 -13.80 0.74 -7.83
CA VAL A 81 -14.00 -0.51 -7.08
C VAL A 81 -12.74 -1.34 -6.92
N ASN A 82 -11.90 -1.42 -7.97
CA ASN A 82 -10.64 -2.17 -7.96
C ASN A 82 -9.65 -1.58 -6.92
N GLY A 83 -9.50 -0.26 -6.87
CA GLY A 83 -8.59 0.37 -5.90
C GLY A 83 -9.09 0.25 -4.46
N ILE A 84 -10.41 0.36 -4.24
CA ILE A 84 -11.01 0.16 -2.91
C ILE A 84 -10.86 -1.30 -2.46
N ALA A 85 -11.00 -2.27 -3.37
CA ALA A 85 -10.77 -3.68 -3.06
C ALA A 85 -9.29 -3.95 -2.68
N GLY A 86 -8.33 -3.33 -3.40
CA GLY A 86 -6.91 -3.40 -3.05
C GLY A 86 -6.62 -2.79 -1.67
N ALA A 87 -7.18 -1.62 -1.38
CA ALA A 87 -7.08 -1.00 -0.06
C ALA A 87 -7.66 -1.88 1.05
N TYR A 88 -8.78 -2.57 0.79
CA TYR A 88 -9.37 -3.53 1.74
C TYR A 88 -8.46 -4.74 1.98
N ALA A 89 -7.91 -5.32 0.91
CA ALA A 89 -7.04 -6.49 0.98
C ALA A 89 -5.78 -6.23 1.81
N GLU A 90 -5.19 -5.04 1.68
CA GLU A 90 -3.92 -4.66 2.31
C GLU A 90 -4.07 -3.72 3.52
N ARG A 91 -5.28 -3.60 4.07
CA ARG A 91 -5.58 -2.81 5.27
C ARG A 91 -5.13 -1.35 5.16
N VAL A 92 -5.71 -0.65 4.18
CA VAL A 92 -5.50 0.79 3.98
C VAL A 92 -6.84 1.52 4.15
N PRO A 93 -6.96 2.46 5.12
CA PRO A 93 -8.23 3.13 5.41
C PRO A 93 -8.51 4.25 4.42
N VAL A 94 -9.47 4.01 3.53
CA VAL A 94 -9.98 4.98 2.56
C VAL A 94 -11.47 5.22 2.81
N ILE A 95 -11.86 6.48 3.01
CA ILE A 95 -13.26 6.89 3.10
C ILE A 95 -13.76 7.15 1.67
N ALA A 96 -14.49 6.18 1.11
CA ALA A 96 -15.10 6.30 -0.21
C ALA A 96 -16.48 6.95 -0.08
N ILE A 97 -16.63 8.18 -0.57
CA ILE A 97 -17.87 8.95 -0.54
C ILE A 97 -18.46 8.98 -1.94
N THR A 98 -19.68 8.47 -2.09
CA THR A 98 -20.40 8.48 -3.36
C THR A 98 -21.54 9.49 -3.29
N GLY A 99 -21.44 10.54 -4.09
CA GLY A 99 -22.55 11.46 -4.32
C GLY A 99 -23.62 10.75 -5.16
N ALA A 100 -24.87 10.81 -4.70
CA ALA A 100 -25.97 10.02 -5.25
C ALA A 100 -27.18 10.88 -5.63
N PRO A 101 -28.14 10.36 -6.44
CA PRO A 101 -29.39 11.06 -6.73
C PRO A 101 -30.13 11.51 -5.46
N THR A 102 -31.09 12.43 -5.61
CA THR A 102 -31.90 12.85 -4.47
C THR A 102 -32.72 11.69 -3.92
N ARG A 103 -32.98 11.69 -2.61
CA ARG A 103 -33.79 10.66 -1.93
C ARG A 103 -35.19 10.51 -2.55
N GLU A 104 -35.77 11.62 -3.07
CA GLU A 104 -37.05 11.56 -3.76
C GLU A 104 -36.99 10.74 -5.05
N VAL A 105 -35.92 10.93 -5.83
CA VAL A 105 -35.67 10.18 -7.08
C VAL A 105 -35.45 8.69 -6.78
N GLU A 106 -34.63 8.38 -5.79
CA GLU A 106 -34.36 7.00 -5.37
C GLU A 106 -35.63 6.30 -4.87
N LYS A 107 -36.38 6.97 -3.97
CA LYS A 107 -37.63 6.43 -3.42
C LYS A 107 -38.72 6.19 -4.48
N ALA A 108 -38.76 7.07 -5.48
CA ALA A 108 -39.72 6.94 -6.58
C ALA A 108 -39.30 5.93 -7.65
N GLY A 109 -38.11 5.33 -7.55
CA GLY A 109 -37.60 4.36 -8.53
C GLY A 109 -37.48 4.95 -9.94
N LYS A 110 -37.15 6.25 -10.07
CA LYS A 110 -37.05 6.91 -11.36
C LYS A 110 -35.84 6.43 -12.16
N TYR A 111 -36.01 6.33 -13.47
CA TYR A 111 -34.90 5.98 -14.36
C TYR A 111 -34.01 7.20 -14.58
N VAL A 112 -32.84 7.17 -14.01
CA VAL A 112 -31.84 8.24 -14.13
C VAL A 112 -30.54 7.71 -14.73
N HIS A 113 -29.75 8.61 -15.32
CA HIS A 113 -28.42 8.27 -15.82
C HIS A 113 -27.53 7.76 -14.69
N HIS A 114 -26.46 7.06 -15.01
CA HIS A 114 -25.53 6.39 -14.09
C HIS A 114 -26.15 5.26 -13.26
N SER A 115 -27.46 4.99 -13.39
CA SER A 115 -28.09 3.80 -12.81
C SER A 115 -28.13 2.64 -13.81
N LEU A 116 -28.51 1.45 -13.35
CA LEU A 116 -28.74 0.28 -14.23
C LEU A 116 -30.05 0.38 -15.03
N GLY A 117 -30.86 1.45 -14.82
CA GLY A 117 -32.12 1.65 -15.54
C GLY A 117 -33.29 0.84 -14.99
N GLU A 118 -33.15 0.19 -13.83
CA GLU A 118 -34.17 -0.67 -13.23
C GLU A 118 -34.91 0.01 -12.05
N GLY A 119 -34.60 1.29 -11.75
CA GLY A 119 -35.21 2.01 -10.63
C GLY A 119 -34.70 1.56 -9.25
N THR A 120 -33.58 0.85 -9.22
CA THR A 120 -32.87 0.43 -7.98
C THR A 120 -31.62 1.29 -7.75
N PHE A 121 -31.28 1.57 -6.49
CA PHE A 121 -30.22 2.50 -6.14
C PHE A 121 -29.26 1.96 -5.06
N ASP A 122 -29.44 0.73 -4.61
CA ASP A 122 -28.54 0.12 -3.62
C ASP A 122 -27.65 -1.00 -4.19
N ASP A 123 -27.71 -1.24 -5.51
CA ASP A 123 -26.96 -2.32 -6.15
C ASP A 123 -25.44 -2.11 -6.03
N TYR A 124 -24.97 -0.90 -6.28
CA TYR A 124 -23.53 -0.59 -6.17
C TYR A 124 -23.07 -0.67 -4.71
N ARG A 125 -23.86 -0.19 -3.76
CA ARG A 125 -23.59 -0.33 -2.33
C ARG A 125 -23.50 -1.79 -1.89
N LYS A 126 -24.33 -2.68 -2.47
CA LYS A 126 -24.25 -4.13 -2.25
C LYS A 126 -22.91 -4.71 -2.75
N MET A 127 -22.42 -4.24 -3.92
CA MET A 127 -21.09 -4.63 -4.43
C MET A 127 -19.98 -4.21 -3.48
N TYR A 128 -20.02 -2.98 -2.96
CA TYR A 128 -19.05 -2.46 -2.00
C TYR A 128 -19.06 -3.18 -0.64
N LYS A 129 -20.13 -3.90 -0.30
CA LYS A 129 -20.24 -4.63 0.97
C LYS A 129 -19.10 -5.62 1.22
N HIS A 130 -18.54 -6.18 0.16
CA HIS A 130 -17.47 -7.18 0.26
C HIS A 130 -16.06 -6.60 0.28
N ILE A 131 -15.93 -5.32 -0.01
CA ILE A 131 -14.65 -4.61 -0.14
C ILE A 131 -14.54 -3.41 0.81
N THR A 132 -15.44 -3.31 1.79
CA THR A 132 -15.43 -2.28 2.83
C THR A 132 -15.75 -2.90 4.18
N THR A 133 -15.17 -2.35 5.25
CA THR A 133 -15.43 -2.83 6.61
C THR A 133 -16.75 -2.34 7.17
N ALA A 134 -17.23 -1.18 6.68
CA ALA A 134 -18.53 -0.62 7.03
C ALA A 134 -19.10 0.23 5.89
N GLN A 135 -20.42 0.35 5.87
CA GLN A 135 -21.15 1.17 4.90
C GLN A 135 -22.24 1.99 5.59
N GLY A 136 -22.58 3.14 5.02
CA GLY A 136 -23.68 3.97 5.49
C GLY A 136 -24.43 4.66 4.35
N TYR A 137 -25.75 4.73 4.51
CA TYR A 137 -26.62 5.62 3.75
C TYR A 137 -26.88 6.85 4.62
N ILE A 138 -26.37 8.00 4.20
CA ILE A 138 -26.41 9.22 5.01
C ILE A 138 -27.75 9.94 4.82
N THR A 139 -28.37 10.31 5.92
CA THR A 139 -29.55 11.17 5.99
C THR A 139 -29.30 12.30 6.97
N PRO A 140 -30.09 13.41 6.95
CA PRO A 140 -29.92 14.47 7.92
C PRO A 140 -30.13 14.00 9.37
N GLU A 141 -31.01 13.00 9.55
CA GLU A 141 -31.39 12.47 10.87
C GLU A 141 -30.29 11.57 11.46
N ASN A 142 -29.51 10.87 10.62
CA ASN A 142 -28.50 9.93 11.08
C ASN A 142 -27.05 10.45 10.92
N ALA A 143 -26.83 11.57 10.25
CA ALA A 143 -25.50 12.07 9.89
C ALA A 143 -24.53 12.13 11.08
N GLN A 144 -25.00 12.60 12.24
CA GLN A 144 -24.16 12.72 13.45
C GLN A 144 -23.86 11.39 14.14
N VAL A 145 -24.47 10.30 13.70
CA VAL A 145 -24.20 8.93 14.18
C VAL A 145 -23.43 8.13 13.15
N GLU A 146 -23.89 8.13 11.89
CA GLU A 146 -23.32 7.32 10.82
C GLU A 146 -21.95 7.81 10.35
N ILE A 147 -21.76 9.13 10.22
CA ILE A 147 -20.46 9.68 9.79
C ILE A 147 -19.36 9.33 10.80
N PRO A 148 -19.50 9.60 12.10
CA PRO A 148 -18.56 9.13 13.13
C PRO A 148 -18.33 7.61 13.08
N ARG A 149 -19.39 6.81 13.06
CA ARG A 149 -19.30 5.34 13.05
C ARG A 149 -18.46 4.83 11.89
N LEU A 150 -18.60 5.41 10.70
CA LEU A 150 -17.84 5.00 9.52
C LEU A 150 -16.37 5.42 9.59
N ILE A 151 -16.10 6.64 10.07
CA ILE A 151 -14.72 7.11 10.25
C ILE A 151 -14.01 6.27 11.32
N ASP A 152 -14.68 6.01 12.46
CA ASP A 152 -14.15 5.17 13.52
C ASP A 152 -13.85 3.74 13.00
N ALA A 153 -14.76 3.17 12.21
CA ALA A 153 -14.56 1.85 11.60
C ALA A 153 -13.32 1.83 10.68
N ALA A 154 -13.14 2.86 9.84
CA ALA A 154 -11.96 2.97 8.98
C ALA A 154 -10.66 3.03 9.79
N LEU A 155 -10.62 3.82 10.85
CA LEU A 155 -9.45 3.99 11.70
C LEU A 155 -9.12 2.74 12.53
N ASN A 156 -10.15 2.08 13.08
CA ASN A 156 -9.98 0.93 13.95
C ASN A 156 -9.59 -0.33 13.17
N GLU A 157 -10.21 -0.53 12.00
CA GLU A 157 -10.00 -1.72 11.17
C GLU A 157 -8.86 -1.56 10.16
N LYS A 158 -8.39 -0.32 9.96
CA LYS A 158 -7.44 0.03 8.88
C LYS A 158 -7.91 -0.50 7.53
N ARG A 159 -9.19 -0.25 7.22
CA ARG A 159 -9.85 -0.71 5.99
C ARG A 159 -10.78 0.35 5.43
N PRO A 160 -11.09 0.32 4.13
CA PRO A 160 -12.00 1.29 3.54
C PRO A 160 -13.43 1.16 4.08
N VAL A 161 -14.14 2.30 4.06
CA VAL A 161 -15.57 2.41 4.32
C VAL A 161 -16.27 3.09 3.15
N HIS A 162 -17.57 2.87 2.99
CA HIS A 162 -18.35 3.48 1.92
C HIS A 162 -19.50 4.32 2.49
N MET A 163 -19.61 5.56 2.00
CA MET A 163 -20.69 6.50 2.35
C MET A 163 -21.51 6.82 1.10
N HIS A 164 -22.76 6.43 1.09
CA HIS A 164 -23.75 6.86 0.09
C HIS A 164 -24.38 8.17 0.56
N LEU A 165 -24.12 9.26 -0.17
CA LEU A 165 -24.51 10.61 0.19
C LEU A 165 -25.41 11.22 -0.89
N PRO A 166 -26.75 11.18 -0.73
CA PRO A 166 -27.65 11.83 -1.67
C PRO A 166 -27.39 13.34 -1.74
N ILE A 167 -27.43 13.90 -2.95
CA ILE A 167 -27.06 15.30 -3.19
C ILE A 167 -27.95 16.29 -2.42
N ASP A 168 -29.25 15.99 -2.24
CA ASP A 168 -30.15 16.80 -1.43
C ASP A 168 -29.80 16.74 0.06
N VAL A 169 -29.25 15.62 0.54
CA VAL A 169 -28.80 15.46 1.92
C VAL A 169 -27.54 16.26 2.17
N ALA A 170 -26.56 16.21 1.28
CA ALA A 170 -25.32 17.00 1.42
C ALA A 170 -25.61 18.50 1.66
N ALA A 171 -26.61 19.04 0.96
CA ALA A 171 -27.03 20.45 1.05
C ALA A 171 -27.90 20.78 2.28
N GLN A 172 -28.53 19.79 2.92
CA GLN A 172 -29.43 20.02 4.06
C GLN A 172 -28.69 20.47 5.31
N LYS A 173 -29.31 21.40 6.04
CA LYS A 173 -28.81 21.91 7.33
C LYS A 173 -29.28 21.02 8.47
N ILE A 174 -28.36 20.73 9.36
CA ILE A 174 -28.58 20.01 10.62
C ILE A 174 -28.09 20.85 11.79
N GLU A 175 -28.67 20.64 12.96
CA GLU A 175 -28.19 21.25 14.21
C GLU A 175 -27.08 20.35 14.76
N VAL A 176 -25.82 20.79 14.65
CA VAL A 176 -24.66 20.02 15.16
C VAL A 176 -24.52 20.33 16.65
N GLU A 177 -24.74 19.31 17.49
CA GLU A 177 -24.63 19.41 18.95
C GLU A 177 -23.17 19.47 19.39
N LYS A 178 -22.35 18.57 18.87
CA LYS A 178 -20.91 18.48 19.17
C LYS A 178 -20.10 18.20 17.88
N PRO A 179 -18.91 18.83 17.73
CA PRO A 179 -18.00 18.41 16.66
C PRO A 179 -17.57 16.97 16.86
N TYR A 180 -17.31 16.28 15.77
CA TYR A 180 -16.72 14.94 15.82
C TYR A 180 -15.30 15.01 16.39
N CYS A 181 -14.96 14.04 17.21
CA CYS A 181 -13.62 13.81 17.72
C CYS A 181 -13.43 12.30 17.83
N TYR A 182 -12.39 11.79 17.17
CA TYR A 182 -12.05 10.37 17.30
C TYR A 182 -11.64 10.06 18.74
N VAL A 183 -12.18 8.98 19.27
CA VAL A 183 -11.83 8.46 20.60
C VAL A 183 -11.23 7.08 20.41
N THR A 184 -9.97 6.93 20.80
CA THR A 184 -9.29 5.62 20.79
C THR A 184 -10.09 4.63 21.64
N PRO A 185 -10.39 3.43 21.13
CA PRO A 185 -11.08 2.40 21.91
C PRO A 185 -10.36 2.07 23.21
N GLU A 186 -11.12 1.76 24.25
CA GLU A 186 -10.56 1.32 25.53
C GLU A 186 -9.64 0.10 25.33
N LYS A 187 -8.51 0.09 26.06
CA LYS A 187 -7.53 -1.01 26.00
C LYS A 187 -8.14 -2.31 26.46
N GLN A 188 -7.94 -3.38 25.69
CA GLN A 188 -8.41 -4.73 26.06
C GLN A 188 -7.46 -5.35 27.09
N ASP A 189 -8.01 -6.15 28.01
CA ASP A 189 -7.18 -7.01 28.85
C ASP A 189 -6.72 -8.24 28.04
N VAL A 190 -5.44 -8.26 27.71
CA VAL A 190 -4.80 -9.32 26.93
C VAL A 190 -3.88 -10.20 27.79
N SER A 191 -3.81 -10.00 29.11
CA SER A 191 -2.85 -10.66 30.02
C SER A 191 -2.87 -12.18 29.91
N SER A 192 -4.05 -12.79 29.76
CA SER A 192 -4.17 -14.24 29.60
C SER A 192 -3.57 -14.77 28.29
N TYR A 193 -3.61 -13.98 27.21
CA TYR A 193 -2.99 -14.31 25.91
C TYR A 193 -1.47 -14.15 26.00
N ILE A 194 -1.00 -13.06 26.59
CA ILE A 194 0.44 -12.79 26.77
C ILE A 194 1.09 -13.90 27.59
N LYS A 195 0.46 -14.31 28.69
CA LYS A 195 0.97 -15.41 29.49
C LYS A 195 1.13 -16.71 28.71
N ARG A 196 0.21 -17.04 27.82
CA ARG A 196 0.32 -18.24 26.97
C ARG A 196 1.48 -18.15 25.98
N ILE A 197 1.70 -16.97 25.39
CA ILE A 197 2.84 -16.72 24.51
C ILE A 197 4.14 -16.90 25.31
N GLU A 198 4.24 -16.28 26.48
CA GLU A 198 5.41 -16.36 27.35
C GLU A 198 5.71 -17.81 27.78
N ASP A 199 4.68 -18.56 28.18
CA ASP A 199 4.83 -19.97 28.56
C ASP A 199 5.37 -20.83 27.39
N LYS A 200 4.96 -20.54 26.15
CA LYS A 200 5.51 -21.19 24.93
C LYS A 200 6.96 -20.80 24.69
N LEU A 201 7.27 -19.49 24.74
CA LEU A 201 8.63 -18.99 24.51
C LEU A 201 9.64 -19.53 25.52
N LYS A 202 9.25 -19.72 26.80
CA LYS A 202 10.10 -20.30 27.83
C LYS A 202 10.55 -21.75 27.54
N THR A 203 9.84 -22.44 26.67
CA THR A 203 10.18 -23.81 26.25
C THR A 203 10.78 -23.88 24.84
N ALA A 204 10.77 -22.77 24.13
CA ALA A 204 11.28 -22.66 22.78
C ALA A 204 12.81 -22.83 22.72
N LYS A 205 13.29 -23.56 21.74
CA LYS A 205 14.71 -23.73 21.42
C LYS A 205 15.17 -22.81 20.30
N GLN A 206 14.24 -22.47 19.41
CA GLN A 206 14.51 -21.64 18.23
C GLN A 206 13.32 -20.72 17.95
N PRO A 207 13.06 -19.73 18.84
CA PRO A 207 11.98 -18.77 18.64
C PRO A 207 12.27 -17.81 17.47
N LEU A 208 11.20 -17.35 16.82
CA LEU A 208 11.25 -16.46 15.68
C LEU A 208 10.07 -15.49 15.69
N ILE A 209 10.26 -14.28 15.19
CA ILE A 209 9.19 -13.36 14.79
C ILE A 209 9.13 -13.29 13.26
N ILE A 210 7.93 -13.48 12.69
CA ILE A 210 7.64 -13.12 11.29
C ILE A 210 6.83 -11.83 11.32
N ALA A 211 7.44 -10.71 10.92
CA ALA A 211 6.80 -9.41 10.86
C ALA A 211 6.10 -9.19 9.52
N GLY A 212 4.87 -8.69 9.55
CA GLY A 212 4.04 -8.52 8.37
C GLY A 212 3.44 -7.13 8.19
N HIS A 213 2.64 -7.00 7.12
CA HIS A 213 2.09 -5.74 6.64
C HIS A 213 1.16 -5.01 7.62
N GLU A 214 0.52 -5.73 8.57
CA GLU A 214 -0.32 -5.06 9.58
C GLU A 214 0.48 -4.16 10.51
N ILE A 215 1.79 -4.41 10.71
CA ILE A 215 2.67 -3.49 11.43
C ILE A 215 2.73 -2.15 10.72
N ASN A 216 2.87 -2.14 9.39
CA ASN A 216 2.82 -0.92 8.57
C ASN A 216 1.44 -0.23 8.66
N SER A 217 0.35 -1.00 8.57
CA SER A 217 -1.02 -0.48 8.57
C SER A 217 -1.43 0.16 9.89
N PHE A 218 -1.00 -0.41 11.02
CA PHE A 218 -1.31 0.08 12.37
C PHE A 218 -0.22 0.99 12.97
N ASP A 219 0.85 1.27 12.21
CA ASP A 219 2.01 2.09 12.66
C ASP A 219 2.64 1.59 13.96
N LEU A 220 2.88 0.27 14.03
CA LEU A 220 3.39 -0.41 15.23
C LEU A 220 4.89 -0.69 15.22
N HIS A 221 5.65 -0.01 14.35
CA HIS A 221 7.09 -0.21 14.16
C HIS A 221 7.90 -0.05 15.45
N GLU A 222 7.66 1.05 16.18
CA GLU A 222 8.40 1.36 17.41
C GLU A 222 8.07 0.36 18.53
N VAL A 223 6.81 -0.07 18.63
CA VAL A 223 6.38 -1.06 19.63
C VAL A 223 7.01 -2.41 19.34
N LEU A 224 7.02 -2.83 18.06
CA LEU A 224 7.67 -4.07 17.65
C LEU A 224 9.19 -4.02 17.89
N GLU A 225 9.85 -2.91 17.52
CA GLU A 225 11.29 -2.76 17.74
C GLU A 225 11.64 -2.77 19.24
N GLN A 226 10.83 -2.12 20.08
CA GLN A 226 10.98 -2.17 21.53
C GLN A 226 10.85 -3.60 22.06
N PHE A 227 9.84 -4.35 21.62
CA PHE A 227 9.63 -5.74 22.00
C PHE A 227 10.82 -6.63 21.61
N VAL A 228 11.32 -6.48 20.38
CA VAL A 228 12.48 -7.23 19.90
C VAL A 228 13.73 -6.90 20.68
N ASN A 229 14.01 -5.61 20.93
CA ASN A 229 15.18 -5.19 21.72
C ASN A 229 15.12 -5.66 23.18
N GLN A 230 13.92 -5.87 23.74
CA GLN A 230 13.74 -6.39 25.07
C GLN A 230 13.90 -7.93 25.12
N THR A 231 13.42 -8.63 24.10
CA THR A 231 13.34 -10.09 24.10
C THR A 231 14.47 -10.78 23.35
N HIS A 232 15.19 -10.07 22.50
CA HIS A 232 16.25 -10.58 21.63
C HIS A 232 15.79 -11.71 20.67
N ILE A 233 14.49 -11.80 20.38
CA ILE A 233 13.99 -12.78 19.43
C ILE A 233 14.30 -12.27 18.00
N PRO A 234 14.94 -13.09 17.15
CA PRO A 234 15.25 -12.69 15.79
C PRO A 234 13.99 -12.48 14.93
N VAL A 235 14.08 -11.58 13.96
CA VAL A 235 12.96 -11.14 13.11
C VAL A 235 13.26 -11.42 11.66
N ALA A 236 12.36 -12.12 10.99
CA ALA A 236 12.27 -12.16 9.52
C ALA A 236 11.05 -11.35 9.06
N GLN A 237 11.11 -10.77 7.87
CA GLN A 237 9.96 -10.14 7.20
C GLN A 237 9.50 -11.01 6.02
N LEU A 238 8.23 -10.90 5.64
CA LEU A 238 7.76 -11.34 4.33
C LEU A 238 7.86 -10.18 3.33
N SER A 239 7.90 -10.46 2.04
CA SER A 239 7.92 -9.44 0.99
C SER A 239 6.72 -8.48 1.07
N LEU A 240 5.51 -8.99 1.41
CA LEU A 240 4.32 -8.16 1.70
C LEU A 240 4.50 -7.24 2.92
N GLY A 241 5.33 -7.64 3.87
CA GLY A 241 5.64 -6.88 5.09
C GLY A 241 6.92 -6.03 4.98
N LYS A 242 7.46 -5.78 3.78
CA LYS A 242 8.67 -4.97 3.60
C LYS A 242 8.54 -3.62 4.30
N GLY A 243 9.53 -3.29 5.13
CA GLY A 243 9.54 -2.09 5.96
C GLY A 243 8.75 -2.21 7.29
N ALA A 244 8.19 -3.37 7.64
CA ALA A 244 7.51 -3.58 8.91
C ALA A 244 8.45 -3.57 10.12
N PHE A 245 9.72 -3.86 9.92
CA PHE A 245 10.74 -3.84 10.95
C PHE A 245 11.99 -3.09 10.49
N ASN A 246 12.71 -2.49 11.42
CA ASN A 246 13.96 -1.79 11.15
C ASN A 246 15.05 -2.75 10.69
N GLU A 247 15.45 -2.68 9.42
CA GLU A 247 16.44 -3.59 8.83
C GLU A 247 17.89 -3.34 9.30
N GLN A 248 18.11 -2.24 10.03
CA GLN A 248 19.40 -1.92 10.66
C GLN A 248 19.47 -2.42 12.11
N ASN A 249 18.41 -3.05 12.63
CA ASN A 249 18.39 -3.63 13.97
C ASN A 249 19.22 -4.93 14.01
N ASP A 250 19.98 -5.14 15.10
CA ASP A 250 20.86 -6.29 15.27
C ASP A 250 20.12 -7.64 15.21
N TYR A 251 18.82 -7.68 15.51
CA TYR A 251 17.99 -8.88 15.50
C TYR A 251 17.28 -9.14 14.16
N TYR A 252 17.51 -8.30 13.14
CA TYR A 252 16.95 -8.50 11.82
C TYR A 252 17.70 -9.58 11.05
N MET A 253 16.99 -10.59 10.55
CA MET A 253 17.58 -11.71 9.79
C MET A 253 17.46 -11.56 8.28
N GLY A 254 16.53 -10.75 7.78
CA GLY A 254 16.26 -10.61 6.35
C GLY A 254 14.82 -10.98 5.96
N ILE A 255 14.63 -11.28 4.68
CA ILE A 255 13.32 -11.63 4.11
C ILE A 255 13.19 -13.13 3.96
N TYR A 256 12.04 -13.66 4.41
CA TYR A 256 11.66 -15.05 4.20
C TYR A 256 10.64 -15.17 3.08
N ASP A 257 10.95 -15.95 2.06
CA ASP A 257 10.16 -16.20 0.86
C ASP A 257 9.92 -17.70 0.61
N GLY A 258 9.77 -18.51 1.67
CA GLY A 258 9.68 -19.96 1.53
C GLY A 258 10.97 -20.59 1.00
N GLU A 259 10.86 -21.51 0.05
CA GLU A 259 12.02 -22.25 -0.51
C GLU A 259 13.03 -21.38 -1.27
N ILE A 260 12.64 -20.20 -1.73
CA ILE A 260 13.52 -19.28 -2.47
C ILE A 260 14.28 -18.29 -1.58
N SER A 261 14.10 -18.40 -0.27
CA SER A 261 14.84 -17.60 0.72
C SER A 261 16.32 -17.91 0.68
N ASP A 262 17.15 -16.96 1.12
CA ASP A 262 18.57 -17.21 1.35
C ASP A 262 18.74 -18.35 2.36
N GLU A 263 19.67 -19.29 2.07
CA GLU A 263 19.78 -20.56 2.80
C GLU A 263 19.89 -20.42 4.33
N PRO A 264 20.66 -19.50 4.90
CA PRO A 264 20.72 -19.33 6.36
C PRO A 264 19.37 -18.92 6.96
N ILE A 265 18.62 -18.04 6.28
CA ILE A 265 17.29 -17.57 6.72
C ILE A 265 16.29 -18.72 6.61
N LYS A 266 16.25 -19.38 5.46
CA LYS A 266 15.37 -20.52 5.20
C LYS A 266 15.56 -21.64 6.24
N SER A 267 16.79 -22.02 6.47
CA SER A 267 17.13 -23.07 7.43
C SER A 267 16.69 -22.71 8.85
N TYR A 268 16.90 -21.45 9.26
CA TYR A 268 16.47 -21.01 10.58
C TYR A 268 14.95 -20.97 10.70
N VAL A 269 14.25 -20.33 9.76
CA VAL A 269 12.78 -20.20 9.80
C VAL A 269 12.09 -21.55 9.78
N ASN A 270 12.52 -22.47 8.89
CA ASN A 270 11.92 -23.80 8.78
C ASN A 270 12.25 -24.71 9.99
N GLY A 271 13.32 -24.43 10.72
CA GLY A 271 13.70 -25.12 11.94
C GLY A 271 13.11 -24.53 13.24
N SER A 272 12.38 -23.42 13.15
CA SER A 272 11.84 -22.74 14.34
C SER A 272 10.70 -23.56 14.97
N ASP A 273 10.72 -23.67 16.32
CA ASP A 273 9.75 -24.43 17.12
C ASP A 273 8.72 -23.54 17.82
N VAL A 274 8.89 -22.22 17.79
CA VAL A 274 7.87 -21.22 18.15
C VAL A 274 8.01 -20.01 17.23
N ILE A 275 6.97 -19.74 16.44
CA ILE A 275 6.95 -18.62 15.49
C ILE A 275 5.86 -17.63 15.92
N LEU A 276 6.26 -16.42 16.30
CA LEU A 276 5.34 -15.31 16.50
C LEU A 276 5.04 -14.66 15.15
N ASN A 277 3.93 -14.99 14.54
CA ASN A 277 3.47 -14.35 13.29
C ASN A 277 2.73 -13.06 13.65
N ILE A 278 3.42 -11.93 13.55
CA ILE A 278 2.90 -10.62 13.96
C ILE A 278 2.47 -9.82 12.72
N GLY A 279 1.18 -9.77 12.48
CA GLY A 279 0.59 -9.01 11.37
C GLY A 279 0.93 -9.52 9.97
N ALA A 280 1.39 -10.77 9.82
CA ALA A 280 1.76 -11.34 8.53
C ALA A 280 0.69 -12.27 7.95
N LYS A 281 0.60 -12.29 6.62
CA LYS A 281 -0.17 -13.27 5.84
C LYS A 281 0.77 -14.13 5.00
N LEU A 282 0.69 -15.44 5.18
CA LEU A 282 1.45 -16.41 4.40
C LEU A 282 0.76 -16.62 3.04
N THR A 283 0.91 -15.64 2.14
CA THR A 283 0.34 -15.71 0.79
C THR A 283 1.23 -16.56 -0.12
N ASP A 284 0.67 -17.01 -1.23
CA ASP A 284 1.41 -17.71 -2.28
C ASP A 284 2.59 -16.88 -2.82
N SER A 285 2.37 -15.59 -3.07
CA SER A 285 3.41 -14.68 -3.56
C SER A 285 4.51 -14.42 -2.55
N ALA A 286 4.17 -14.33 -1.24
CA ALA A 286 5.15 -14.07 -0.18
C ALA A 286 5.89 -15.32 0.30
N THR A 287 5.45 -16.53 -0.10
CA THR A 287 6.03 -17.81 0.33
C THR A 287 6.35 -18.75 -0.83
N ALA A 288 6.53 -18.19 -2.02
CA ALA A 288 6.83 -18.93 -3.25
C ALA A 288 5.93 -20.18 -3.43
N GLY A 289 4.60 -19.95 -3.51
CA GLY A 289 3.63 -21.02 -3.70
C GLY A 289 3.37 -21.88 -2.45
N PHE A 290 3.36 -21.25 -1.26
CA PHE A 290 3.18 -21.94 0.03
C PHE A 290 4.27 -22.97 0.35
N SER A 291 5.51 -22.70 -0.07
CA SER A 291 6.63 -23.62 0.04
C SER A 291 7.36 -23.62 1.39
N TYR A 292 6.79 -22.96 2.40
CA TYR A 292 7.32 -23.03 3.77
C TYR A 292 7.26 -24.45 4.35
N GLN A 293 8.24 -24.81 5.18
CA GLN A 293 8.37 -26.17 5.74
C GLN A 293 8.29 -26.20 7.27
N PHE A 294 8.12 -25.05 7.94
CA PHE A 294 7.83 -25.04 9.38
C PHE A 294 6.43 -25.59 9.66
N ASN A 295 6.24 -26.16 10.86
CA ASN A 295 4.95 -26.68 11.27
C ASN A 295 3.99 -25.52 11.65
N LEU A 296 2.81 -25.49 11.04
CA LEU A 296 1.79 -24.47 11.35
C LEU A 296 1.25 -24.55 12.78
N ASP A 297 1.42 -25.68 13.48
CA ASP A 297 1.07 -25.80 14.89
C ASP A 297 2.07 -25.07 15.82
N ASP A 298 3.27 -24.77 15.33
CA ASP A 298 4.28 -23.99 16.04
C ASP A 298 4.11 -22.47 15.83
N VAL A 299 3.11 -22.07 15.01
CA VAL A 299 2.82 -20.66 14.72
C VAL A 299 1.78 -20.08 15.66
N ILE A 300 2.17 -19.05 16.40
CA ILE A 300 1.28 -18.20 17.17
C ILE A 300 0.84 -17.03 16.29
N MET A 301 -0.44 -16.99 15.93
CA MET A 301 -1.00 -15.90 15.11
C MET A 301 -1.30 -14.69 15.98
N ILE A 302 -0.71 -13.56 15.68
CA ILE A 302 -0.88 -12.27 16.37
C ILE A 302 -1.24 -11.22 15.32
N ASN A 303 -2.43 -11.37 14.73
CA ASN A 303 -2.95 -10.48 13.71
C ASN A 303 -4.20 -9.77 14.24
N HIS A 304 -4.54 -8.65 13.63
CA HIS A 304 -5.73 -7.90 14.01
C HIS A 304 -7.01 -8.75 13.83
N HIS A 305 -7.73 -8.98 14.93
CA HIS A 305 -8.90 -9.86 14.99
C HIS A 305 -8.63 -11.32 14.60
N ASN A 306 -7.38 -11.78 14.73
CA ASN A 306 -7.03 -13.17 14.51
C ASN A 306 -5.84 -13.56 15.39
N PHE A 307 -6.14 -13.85 16.66
CA PHE A 307 -5.19 -14.42 17.59
C PHE A 307 -5.39 -15.94 17.67
N LYS A 308 -4.31 -16.70 17.52
CA LYS A 308 -4.35 -18.16 17.68
C LYS A 308 -3.09 -18.65 18.38
N VAL A 309 -3.26 -19.47 19.42
CA VAL A 309 -2.20 -20.24 20.06
C VAL A 309 -2.76 -21.60 20.48
N ASP A 310 -2.14 -22.70 20.02
CA ASP A 310 -2.66 -24.07 20.19
C ASP A 310 -4.15 -24.18 19.75
N ALA A 311 -5.01 -24.67 20.65
CA ALA A 311 -6.45 -24.78 20.40
C ALA A 311 -7.23 -23.49 20.71
N LEU A 312 -6.57 -22.45 21.25
CA LEU A 312 -7.24 -21.18 21.54
C LEU A 312 -7.26 -20.31 20.30
N HIS A 313 -8.45 -19.86 19.89
CA HIS A 313 -8.67 -18.89 18.82
C HIS A 313 -9.55 -17.75 19.33
N ALA A 314 -9.16 -16.50 19.09
CA ALA A 314 -9.90 -15.31 19.49
C ALA A 314 -9.93 -14.29 18.34
N GLU A 315 -11.15 -13.98 17.87
CA GLU A 315 -11.37 -13.12 16.70
C GLU A 315 -11.61 -11.64 17.07
N GLU A 316 -11.78 -11.32 18.36
CA GLU A 316 -12.10 -9.95 18.80
C GLU A 316 -10.91 -9.20 19.39
N VAL A 317 -9.71 -9.81 19.36
CA VAL A 317 -8.52 -9.24 19.97
C VAL A 317 -7.80 -8.33 18.97
N ARG A 318 -7.51 -7.11 19.40
CA ARG A 318 -6.80 -6.14 18.54
C ARG A 318 -5.30 -6.37 18.58
N LEU A 319 -4.66 -6.28 17.41
CA LEU A 319 -3.21 -6.39 17.27
C LEU A 319 -2.46 -5.34 18.12
N THR A 320 -2.98 -4.12 18.19
CA THR A 320 -2.39 -3.03 18.99
C THR A 320 -2.28 -3.40 20.46
N ASP A 321 -3.37 -3.90 21.06
CA ASP A 321 -3.38 -4.29 22.48
C ASP A 321 -2.49 -5.51 22.74
N LEU A 322 -2.47 -6.49 21.82
CA LEU A 322 -1.59 -7.64 21.91
C LEU A 322 -0.12 -7.23 21.88
N LEU A 323 0.28 -6.42 20.89
CA LEU A 323 1.69 -6.05 20.73
C LEU A 323 2.19 -5.16 21.88
N GLU A 324 1.36 -4.23 22.37
CA GLU A 324 1.66 -3.47 23.58
C GLU A 324 1.74 -4.38 24.83
N GLY A 325 0.85 -5.37 24.94
CA GLY A 325 0.87 -6.35 26.03
C GLY A 325 2.13 -7.22 26.04
N LEU A 326 2.70 -7.52 24.86
CA LEU A 326 3.95 -8.28 24.77
C LEU A 326 5.13 -7.59 25.48
N LEU A 327 5.10 -6.25 25.60
CA LEU A 327 6.13 -5.50 26.33
C LEU A 327 6.15 -5.79 27.85
N GLU A 328 5.11 -6.39 28.40
CA GLU A 328 5.00 -6.77 29.82
C GLU A 328 5.65 -8.14 30.12
N MET A 329 6.12 -8.87 29.08
CA MET A 329 6.72 -10.18 29.25
C MET A 329 8.11 -10.11 29.91
N ASP A 330 8.40 -11.08 30.78
CA ASP A 330 9.72 -11.34 31.35
C ASP A 330 10.38 -12.51 30.61
N TYR A 331 10.89 -12.22 29.42
CA TYR A 331 11.53 -13.20 28.53
C TYR A 331 12.69 -12.57 27.75
N VAL A 332 13.82 -13.26 27.70
CA VAL A 332 14.96 -12.92 26.85
C VAL A 332 15.47 -14.19 26.18
N SER A 333 15.66 -14.13 24.87
CA SER A 333 16.24 -15.20 24.06
C SER A 333 17.77 -15.11 24.07
N ASP A 334 18.44 -16.26 24.11
CA ASP A 334 19.90 -16.40 23.94
C ASP A 334 20.30 -17.23 22.71
N VAL A 335 19.38 -17.38 21.75
CA VAL A 335 19.57 -18.20 20.55
C VAL A 335 20.56 -17.59 19.58
N ASN A 336 21.32 -18.43 18.91
CA ASN A 336 22.11 -18.04 17.77
C ASN A 336 21.26 -18.01 16.51
N TYR A 337 21.35 -16.95 15.72
CA TYR A 337 20.59 -16.74 14.47
C TYR A 337 21.50 -16.19 13.37
N PRO A 338 21.15 -16.40 12.08
CA PRO A 338 21.85 -15.76 10.99
C PRO A 338 21.65 -14.26 11.03
N TYR A 339 22.74 -13.51 11.10
CA TYR A 339 22.70 -12.04 11.10
C TYR A 339 22.65 -11.53 9.67
N TYR A 340 21.71 -10.63 9.39
CA TYR A 340 21.64 -9.95 8.10
C TYR A 340 22.65 -8.81 8.06
N HIS A 341 23.73 -9.03 7.34
CA HIS A 341 24.62 -7.93 6.99
C HIS A 341 24.06 -7.27 5.73
N VAL A 342 23.63 -6.00 5.86
CA VAL A 342 23.51 -5.15 4.65
C VAL A 342 24.85 -5.27 3.95
N SER A 343 24.87 -5.96 2.82
CA SER A 343 26.12 -6.23 2.11
C SER A 343 26.85 -4.91 1.90
N GLU A 344 28.03 -4.76 2.54
CA GLU A 344 28.93 -3.67 2.23
C GLU A 344 29.00 -3.57 0.71
N HIS A 345 28.84 -2.36 0.17
CA HIS A 345 28.79 -2.09 -1.26
C HIS A 345 29.97 -2.76 -1.93
N LYS A 346 29.75 -3.96 -2.51
CA LYS A 346 30.76 -4.55 -3.40
C LYS A 346 30.94 -3.56 -4.53
N GLU A 347 32.18 -3.18 -4.82
CA GLU A 347 32.48 -2.35 -5.99
C GLU A 347 31.73 -2.90 -7.20
N ILE A 348 30.88 -2.05 -7.78
CA ILE A 348 30.10 -2.41 -8.95
C ILE A 348 31.01 -2.15 -10.14
N GLU A 349 31.36 -3.18 -10.86
CA GLU A 349 32.08 -3.00 -12.12
C GLU A 349 31.14 -2.31 -13.13
N LEU A 350 31.43 -1.07 -13.43
CA LEU A 350 30.71 -0.30 -14.43
C LEU A 350 31.24 -0.67 -15.80
N ILE A 351 30.39 -1.26 -16.61
CA ILE A 351 30.72 -1.73 -17.95
C ILE A 351 29.80 -1.10 -19.00
N ASP A 352 30.35 -0.85 -20.17
CA ASP A 352 29.59 -0.35 -21.32
C ASP A 352 28.90 -1.51 -22.08
N HIS A 353 28.11 -2.28 -21.33
CA HIS A 353 27.27 -3.37 -21.84
C HIS A 353 25.81 -3.12 -21.48
N PRO A 354 24.84 -3.77 -22.14
CA PRO A 354 23.43 -3.65 -21.79
C PRO A 354 23.18 -3.84 -20.28
N LEU A 355 22.40 -2.96 -19.72
CA LEU A 355 22.06 -2.95 -18.30
C LEU A 355 21.24 -4.22 -17.96
N THR A 356 21.56 -4.85 -16.84
CA THR A 356 20.81 -6.00 -16.31
C THR A 356 20.06 -5.63 -15.04
N GLN A 357 18.99 -6.38 -14.73
CA GLN A 357 18.24 -6.25 -13.47
C GLN A 357 19.17 -6.33 -12.25
N SER A 358 20.12 -7.27 -12.26
CA SER A 358 21.08 -7.43 -11.16
C SER A 358 21.94 -6.17 -10.95
N THR A 359 22.47 -5.57 -12.02
CA THR A 359 23.31 -4.36 -11.92
C THR A 359 22.45 -3.14 -11.58
N TYR A 360 21.24 -3.06 -12.12
CA TYR A 360 20.28 -2.00 -11.82
C TYR A 360 19.99 -1.92 -10.33
N PHE A 361 19.57 -3.02 -9.70
CA PHE A 361 19.23 -3.00 -8.27
C PHE A 361 20.45 -2.80 -7.35
N LYS A 362 21.65 -3.23 -7.75
CA LYS A 362 22.88 -2.88 -7.01
C LYS A 362 23.15 -1.38 -7.01
N LEU A 363 22.98 -0.71 -8.17
CA LEU A 363 23.12 0.74 -8.26
C LEU A 363 22.00 1.47 -7.50
N MET A 364 20.78 0.97 -7.57
CA MET A 364 19.65 1.51 -6.80
C MET A 364 19.88 1.38 -5.29
N GLN A 365 20.49 0.30 -4.81
CA GLN A 365 20.87 0.16 -3.39
C GLN A 365 21.79 1.31 -2.94
N SER A 366 22.76 1.69 -3.76
CA SER A 366 23.69 2.79 -3.46
C SER A 366 23.02 4.18 -3.55
N PHE A 367 21.91 4.28 -4.27
CA PHE A 367 21.20 5.53 -4.53
C PHE A 367 20.15 5.87 -3.47
N ILE A 368 19.59 4.85 -2.80
CA ILE A 368 18.59 5.05 -1.73
C ILE A 368 19.21 5.83 -0.56
N LYS A 369 18.47 6.80 -0.05
CA LYS A 369 18.84 7.65 1.09
C LYS A 369 17.83 7.52 2.23
N PRO A 370 18.20 7.86 3.47
CA PRO A 370 17.24 7.98 4.57
C PRO A 370 16.05 8.86 4.18
N LYS A 371 14.86 8.48 4.61
CA LYS A 371 13.57 9.16 4.34
C LYS A 371 13.02 9.02 2.92
N ASP A 372 13.70 8.35 1.98
CA ASP A 372 13.10 8.08 0.69
C ASP A 372 11.81 7.25 0.83
N ILE A 373 10.87 7.50 -0.07
CA ILE A 373 9.69 6.68 -0.27
C ILE A 373 9.94 5.89 -1.55
N ILE A 374 10.09 4.58 -1.43
CA ILE A 374 10.31 3.67 -2.55
C ILE A 374 8.95 3.06 -2.91
N LEU A 375 8.48 3.35 -4.11
CA LEU A 375 7.27 2.73 -4.66
C LEU A 375 7.71 1.73 -5.73
N ALA A 376 7.45 0.45 -5.50
CA ALA A 376 7.85 -0.62 -6.39
C ALA A 376 6.63 -1.32 -6.98
N GLU A 377 6.47 -1.21 -8.29
CA GLU A 377 5.35 -1.78 -9.03
C GLU A 377 5.44 -3.30 -9.12
N GLN A 378 4.30 -3.97 -9.01
CA GLN A 378 4.19 -5.42 -9.18
C GLN A 378 4.78 -5.83 -10.54
N GLY A 379 5.76 -6.70 -10.51
CA GLY A 379 6.57 -7.07 -11.67
C GLY A 379 8.05 -7.15 -11.34
N THR A 380 8.91 -7.02 -12.35
CA THR A 380 10.38 -7.04 -12.15
C THR A 380 10.83 -5.98 -11.15
N SER A 381 10.16 -4.84 -11.11
CA SER A 381 10.45 -3.75 -10.17
C SER A 381 10.24 -4.18 -8.71
N PHE A 382 9.10 -4.81 -8.37
CA PHE A 382 8.83 -5.26 -7.01
C PHE A 382 9.79 -6.39 -6.60
N PHE A 383 9.92 -7.42 -7.45
CA PHE A 383 10.76 -8.59 -7.14
C PHE A 383 12.25 -8.30 -7.05
N GLY A 384 12.71 -7.19 -7.62
CA GLY A 384 14.08 -6.73 -7.41
C GLY A 384 14.21 -5.75 -6.24
N ALA A 385 13.19 -4.92 -6.00
CA ALA A 385 13.25 -3.86 -5.02
C ALA A 385 13.03 -4.34 -3.57
N TYR A 386 12.26 -5.40 -3.33
CA TYR A 386 12.02 -5.82 -1.94
C TYR A 386 13.28 -6.41 -1.27
N ASP A 387 14.29 -6.84 -2.05
CA ASP A 387 15.59 -7.25 -1.53
C ASP A 387 16.53 -6.06 -1.18
N LEU A 388 16.17 -4.83 -1.57
CA LEU A 388 16.93 -3.65 -1.20
C LEU A 388 16.89 -3.43 0.32
N ALA A 389 18.05 -3.17 0.91
CA ALA A 389 18.13 -2.82 2.33
C ALA A 389 17.63 -1.40 2.56
N LEU A 390 16.77 -1.23 3.54
CA LEU A 390 16.15 0.04 3.89
C LEU A 390 16.80 0.68 5.11
N TYR A 391 16.87 2.01 5.10
CA TYR A 391 17.10 2.77 6.34
C TYR A 391 15.81 2.80 7.18
N LYS A 392 15.93 2.92 8.49
CA LYS A 392 14.79 2.95 9.43
C LYS A 392 13.68 3.93 9.02
N GLU A 393 14.04 5.09 8.45
CA GLU A 393 13.07 6.12 8.08
C GLU A 393 12.51 5.99 6.66
N ASN A 394 12.97 5.01 5.87
CA ASN A 394 12.39 4.76 4.56
C ASN A 394 10.96 4.23 4.67
N LYS A 395 10.16 4.50 3.64
CA LYS A 395 8.89 3.82 3.42
C LYS A 395 8.99 3.00 2.15
N PHE A 396 8.52 1.77 2.18
CA PHE A 396 8.43 0.90 1.01
C PHE A 396 6.95 0.63 0.72
N ILE A 397 6.52 0.92 -0.50
CA ILE A 397 5.11 0.80 -0.91
C ILE A 397 5.04 -0.02 -2.19
N GLY A 398 4.35 -1.12 -2.12
CA GLY A 398 3.92 -1.97 -3.20
C GLY A 398 2.53 -2.49 -2.92
N GLN A 399 1.97 -3.28 -3.83
CA GLN A 399 0.67 -3.91 -3.64
C GLN A 399 0.73 -5.41 -3.99
N PRO A 400 1.60 -6.20 -3.34
CA PRO A 400 1.87 -7.57 -3.77
C PRO A 400 0.77 -8.58 -3.45
N LEU A 401 -0.16 -8.27 -2.52
CA LEU A 401 -1.29 -9.16 -2.24
C LEU A 401 -2.42 -8.98 -3.26
N TRP A 402 -2.83 -7.73 -3.50
CA TRP A 402 -3.87 -7.46 -4.49
C TRP A 402 -3.34 -7.54 -5.92
N GLY A 403 -2.09 -7.11 -6.13
CA GLY A 403 -1.34 -7.32 -7.36
C GLY A 403 -1.88 -6.58 -8.59
N SER A 404 -2.63 -5.50 -8.40
CA SER A 404 -3.17 -4.72 -9.52
C SER A 404 -2.08 -3.85 -10.14
N ILE A 405 -1.59 -4.27 -11.31
CA ILE A 405 -0.56 -3.49 -12.03
C ILE A 405 -1.06 -2.09 -12.41
N GLY A 406 -0.16 -1.12 -12.39
CA GLY A 406 -0.47 0.30 -12.56
C GLY A 406 -0.82 1.02 -11.24
N TYR A 407 -0.85 0.32 -10.10
CA TYR A 407 -1.14 0.89 -8.79
C TYR A 407 -0.15 1.99 -8.39
N THR A 408 1.15 1.76 -8.58
CA THR A 408 2.18 2.62 -7.97
C THR A 408 2.28 4.00 -8.61
N MET A 409 1.89 4.16 -9.87
CA MET A 409 1.92 5.48 -10.52
C MET A 409 0.97 6.48 -9.83
N PRO A 410 -0.34 6.22 -9.65
CA PRO A 410 -1.20 7.11 -8.87
C PRO A 410 -0.88 7.09 -7.37
N ALA A 411 -0.40 5.97 -6.80
CA ALA A 411 0.02 5.93 -5.41
C ALA A 411 1.17 6.93 -5.15
N THR A 412 2.09 7.12 -6.11
CA THR A 412 3.15 8.15 -6.05
C THR A 412 2.57 9.56 -5.98
N LEU A 413 1.49 9.85 -6.70
CA LEU A 413 0.75 11.10 -6.55
C LEU A 413 0.29 11.28 -5.09
N GLY A 414 -0.34 10.26 -4.52
CA GLY A 414 -0.86 10.29 -3.15
C GLY A 414 0.23 10.47 -2.10
N THR A 415 1.31 9.69 -2.18
CA THR A 415 2.42 9.75 -1.22
C THR A 415 3.15 11.08 -1.26
N GLN A 416 3.39 11.62 -2.45
CA GLN A 416 4.11 12.90 -2.56
C GLN A 416 3.23 14.10 -2.19
N ILE A 417 1.92 14.04 -2.42
CA ILE A 417 0.98 15.04 -1.90
C ILE A 417 0.94 15.01 -0.36
N ALA A 418 1.00 13.83 0.24
CA ALA A 418 1.01 13.66 1.69
C ALA A 418 2.25 14.26 2.35
N ASP A 419 3.41 14.17 1.67
CA ASP A 419 4.67 14.79 2.13
C ASP A 419 5.54 15.19 0.92
N LYS A 420 5.41 16.46 0.55
CA LYS A 420 6.15 17.05 -0.59
C LYS A 420 7.67 17.19 -0.33
N GLN A 421 8.11 17.04 0.92
CA GLN A 421 9.53 17.19 1.28
C GLN A 421 10.32 15.88 1.11
N ARG A 422 9.63 14.74 1.10
CA ARG A 422 10.27 13.44 0.93
C ARG A 422 10.43 13.10 -0.55
N ARG A 423 11.63 12.62 -0.91
CA ARG A 423 11.90 12.13 -2.25
C ARG A 423 11.13 10.82 -2.49
N ASN A 424 10.37 10.80 -3.59
CA ASN A 424 9.65 9.60 -4.02
C ASN A 424 10.40 8.98 -5.20
N LEU A 425 10.72 7.71 -5.09
CA LEU A 425 11.36 6.88 -6.11
C LEU A 425 10.33 5.87 -6.61
N LEU A 426 9.81 6.08 -7.80
CA LEU A 426 8.88 5.16 -8.46
C LEU A 426 9.66 4.22 -9.38
N LEU A 427 9.56 2.92 -9.15
CA LEU A 427 10.10 1.85 -9.99
C LEU A 427 8.91 1.13 -10.65
N ILE A 428 8.71 1.31 -11.95
CA ILE A 428 7.53 0.82 -12.66
C ILE A 428 7.90 0.24 -14.02
N GLY A 429 7.32 -0.91 -14.38
CA GLY A 429 7.45 -1.49 -15.70
C GLY A 429 6.62 -0.75 -16.76
N ASP A 430 7.04 -0.85 -18.01
CA ASP A 430 6.40 -0.25 -19.18
C ASP A 430 4.92 -0.63 -19.32
N GLY A 431 4.59 -1.92 -19.20
CA GLY A 431 3.21 -2.40 -19.30
C GLY A 431 2.31 -1.90 -18.16
N SER A 432 2.83 -1.87 -16.94
CA SER A 432 2.09 -1.34 -15.78
C SER A 432 1.85 0.16 -15.90
N LEU A 433 2.84 0.92 -16.37
CA LEU A 433 2.70 2.36 -16.58
C LEU A 433 1.56 2.68 -17.56
N GLN A 434 1.39 1.89 -18.62
CA GLN A 434 0.35 2.12 -19.62
C GLN A 434 -1.08 2.11 -19.05
N LEU A 435 -1.32 1.43 -17.93
CA LEU A 435 -2.65 1.32 -17.33
C LEU A 435 -3.13 2.62 -16.64
N THR A 436 -2.21 3.39 -16.06
CA THR A 436 -2.55 4.52 -15.17
C THR A 436 -1.69 5.77 -15.40
N VAL A 437 -1.00 5.84 -16.53
CA VAL A 437 -0.06 6.92 -16.87
C VAL A 437 -0.68 8.33 -16.77
N GLN A 438 -2.00 8.45 -16.90
CA GLN A 438 -2.73 9.72 -16.80
C GLN A 438 -2.55 10.40 -15.43
N ALA A 439 -2.15 9.66 -14.39
CA ALA A 439 -1.80 10.23 -13.09
C ALA A 439 -0.64 11.23 -13.19
N LEU A 440 0.25 11.09 -14.19
CA LEU A 440 1.32 12.04 -14.46
C LEU A 440 0.78 13.44 -14.74
N SER A 441 -0.34 13.56 -15.45
CA SER A 441 -0.99 14.86 -15.69
C SER A 441 -1.41 15.54 -14.39
N THR A 442 -1.93 14.77 -13.43
CA THR A 442 -2.29 15.28 -12.10
C THR A 442 -1.03 15.69 -11.31
N MET A 443 0.04 14.87 -11.34
CA MET A 443 1.31 15.22 -10.68
C MET A 443 1.88 16.54 -11.19
N ILE A 444 1.83 16.75 -12.51
CA ILE A 444 2.30 18.00 -13.16
C ILE A 444 1.46 19.19 -12.66
N ARG A 445 0.13 19.07 -12.64
CA ARG A 445 -0.76 20.13 -12.14
C ARG A 445 -0.48 20.48 -10.69
N GLU A 446 -0.21 19.49 -9.84
CA GLU A 446 0.08 19.66 -8.41
C GLU A 446 1.54 20.10 -8.13
N GLY A 447 2.35 20.24 -9.18
CA GLY A 447 3.76 20.66 -9.08
C GLY A 447 4.64 19.65 -8.35
N LEU A 448 4.33 18.36 -8.47
CA LEU A 448 5.08 17.28 -7.83
C LEU A 448 6.34 16.93 -8.62
N LYS A 449 7.35 16.41 -7.93
CA LYS A 449 8.68 16.17 -8.49
C LYS A 449 9.21 14.79 -8.11
N PRO A 450 8.49 13.71 -8.46
CA PRO A 450 8.99 12.36 -8.24
C PRO A 450 10.17 12.05 -9.16
N VAL A 451 10.96 11.05 -8.78
CA VAL A 451 11.90 10.36 -9.66
C VAL A 451 11.21 9.09 -10.17
N ILE A 452 10.96 9.04 -11.47
CA ILE A 452 10.21 7.93 -12.09
C ILE A 452 11.17 7.11 -12.94
N PHE A 453 11.42 5.86 -12.57
CA PHE A 453 12.17 4.89 -13.36
C PHE A 453 11.19 3.96 -14.08
N VAL A 454 11.12 4.08 -15.39
CA VAL A 454 10.32 3.19 -16.25
C VAL A 454 11.24 2.10 -16.78
N VAL A 455 11.06 0.88 -16.29
CA VAL A 455 11.74 -0.29 -16.83
C VAL A 455 11.06 -0.70 -18.13
N ASN A 456 11.71 -0.35 -19.25
CA ASN A 456 11.28 -0.71 -20.58
C ASN A 456 11.93 -2.02 -20.99
N ASN A 457 11.16 -3.12 -20.92
CA ASN A 457 11.58 -4.47 -21.26
C ASN A 457 10.59 -5.18 -22.21
N ASP A 458 9.93 -4.41 -23.07
CA ASP A 458 9.02 -4.88 -24.11
C ASP A 458 7.86 -5.75 -23.60
N GLY A 459 7.23 -5.34 -22.48
CA GLY A 459 5.99 -5.93 -22.01
C GLY A 459 6.08 -6.76 -20.72
N TYR A 460 5.29 -7.83 -20.64
CA TYR A 460 5.02 -8.54 -19.39
C TYR A 460 6.03 -9.65 -19.12
N THR A 461 7.23 -9.32 -18.65
CA THR A 461 8.29 -10.27 -18.34
C THR A 461 7.89 -11.28 -17.25
N VAL A 462 7.09 -10.88 -16.25
CA VAL A 462 6.59 -11.80 -15.22
C VAL A 462 5.78 -12.93 -15.85
N GLU A 463 4.83 -12.59 -16.71
CA GLU A 463 3.97 -13.55 -17.39
C GLU A 463 4.78 -14.47 -18.32
N ARG A 464 5.76 -13.89 -19.03
CA ARG A 464 6.70 -14.67 -19.86
C ARG A 464 7.45 -15.74 -19.06
N LYS A 465 7.86 -15.40 -17.82
CA LYS A 465 8.57 -16.33 -16.93
C LYS A 465 7.66 -17.42 -16.37
N ILE A 466 6.39 -17.14 -16.16
CA ILE A 466 5.40 -18.10 -15.65
C ILE A 466 4.95 -19.02 -16.78
N HIS A 467 4.54 -18.44 -17.93
CA HIS A 467 3.99 -19.19 -19.04
C HIS A 467 4.07 -18.42 -20.36
N GLY A 468 4.37 -19.11 -21.45
CA GLY A 468 4.29 -18.53 -22.80
C GLY A 468 5.36 -17.49 -23.11
N GLU A 469 6.62 -17.83 -22.92
CA GLU A 469 7.79 -16.96 -23.09
C GLU A 469 7.75 -16.12 -24.38
N THR A 470 7.23 -16.69 -25.48
CA THR A 470 7.12 -16.04 -26.79
C THR A 470 5.67 -15.74 -27.20
N ALA A 471 4.74 -15.84 -26.27
CA ALA A 471 3.32 -15.66 -26.57
C ALA A 471 2.97 -14.18 -26.75
N SER A 472 2.24 -13.87 -27.82
CA SER A 472 1.89 -12.49 -28.19
C SER A 472 0.99 -11.76 -27.20
N TYR A 473 0.30 -12.46 -26.29
CA TYR A 473 -0.45 -11.82 -25.22
C TYR A 473 0.44 -11.15 -24.16
N ASN A 474 1.75 -11.43 -24.15
CA ASN A 474 2.73 -10.76 -23.29
C ASN A 474 3.34 -9.51 -23.95
N ASP A 475 3.07 -9.29 -25.24
CA ASP A 475 3.57 -8.12 -25.99
C ASP A 475 2.66 -6.93 -25.73
N ILE A 476 3.26 -5.73 -25.69
CA ILE A 476 2.51 -4.46 -25.61
C ILE A 476 2.95 -3.55 -26.76
N ASN A 477 2.13 -2.55 -27.07
CA ASN A 477 2.56 -1.52 -27.99
C ASN A 477 3.57 -0.58 -27.32
N MET A 478 4.77 -0.46 -27.90
CA MET A 478 5.78 0.45 -27.37
C MET A 478 5.39 1.90 -27.59
N TRP A 479 5.45 2.66 -26.50
CA TRP A 479 5.27 4.10 -26.54
C TRP A 479 6.62 4.81 -26.57
N ASP A 480 6.64 6.06 -27.01
CA ASP A 480 7.78 6.95 -26.79
C ASP A 480 7.67 7.53 -25.37
N TYR A 481 8.11 6.75 -24.37
CA TYR A 481 7.90 7.06 -22.95
C TYR A 481 8.51 8.39 -22.54
N LYS A 482 9.67 8.75 -23.09
CA LYS A 482 10.35 10.02 -22.81
C LYS A 482 9.54 11.25 -23.22
N MET A 483 8.57 11.10 -24.13
CA MET A 483 7.69 12.19 -24.56
C MET A 483 6.49 12.39 -23.63
N LEU A 484 6.17 11.43 -22.76
CA LEU A 484 4.97 11.47 -21.90
C LEU A 484 4.89 12.72 -21.01
N PRO A 485 5.95 13.17 -20.32
CA PRO A 485 5.87 14.41 -19.54
C PRO A 485 5.42 15.60 -20.37
N PHE A 486 5.93 15.75 -21.58
CA PHE A 486 5.61 16.86 -22.48
C PHE A 486 4.19 16.76 -23.05
N VAL A 487 3.75 15.53 -23.39
CA VAL A 487 2.38 15.27 -23.86
C VAL A 487 1.36 15.67 -22.78
N PHE A 488 1.69 15.46 -21.51
CA PHE A 488 0.86 15.87 -20.36
C PHE A 488 1.08 17.33 -19.92
N GLY A 489 1.87 18.11 -20.66
CA GLY A 489 2.00 19.56 -20.47
C GLY A 489 3.16 20.01 -19.58
N MET A 490 4.13 19.13 -19.27
CA MET A 490 5.35 19.52 -18.55
C MET A 490 6.21 20.45 -19.43
N LYS A 491 6.83 21.45 -18.79
CA LYS A 491 7.80 22.32 -19.46
C LYS A 491 9.19 21.70 -19.42
N GLU A 492 10.03 22.03 -20.43
CA GLU A 492 11.40 21.50 -20.52
C GLU A 492 12.25 21.82 -19.28
N ASP A 493 12.08 23.01 -18.69
CA ASP A 493 12.84 23.44 -17.50
C ASP A 493 12.40 22.75 -16.19
N ASP A 494 11.23 22.09 -16.18
CA ASP A 494 10.65 21.48 -14.99
C ASP A 494 10.88 19.96 -14.90
N VAL A 495 11.49 19.36 -15.94
CA VAL A 495 11.77 17.92 -16.01
C VAL A 495 13.10 17.63 -16.67
N LYS A 496 13.83 16.63 -16.16
CA LYS A 496 14.93 16.00 -16.88
C LYS A 496 14.53 14.62 -17.36
N ILE A 497 14.76 14.40 -18.67
CA ILE A 497 14.52 13.11 -19.32
C ILE A 497 15.86 12.38 -19.44
N HIS A 498 15.88 11.13 -19.01
CA HIS A 498 17.05 10.27 -19.13
C HIS A 498 16.69 9.01 -19.91
N ASN A 499 17.63 8.58 -20.76
CA ASN A 499 17.55 7.31 -21.48
C ASN A 499 18.76 6.48 -21.09
N VAL A 500 18.52 5.34 -20.47
CA VAL A 500 19.56 4.52 -19.84
C VAL A 500 19.56 3.12 -20.46
N THR A 501 20.70 2.73 -20.98
CA THR A 501 20.91 1.40 -21.60
C THR A 501 22.09 0.63 -20.99
N THR A 502 22.99 1.33 -20.27
CA THR A 502 24.19 0.75 -19.66
C THR A 502 24.33 1.14 -18.18
N SER A 503 25.17 0.43 -17.42
CA SER A 503 25.44 0.75 -16.02
C SER A 503 26.16 2.10 -15.85
N ILE A 504 26.99 2.49 -16.81
CA ILE A 504 27.70 3.79 -16.82
C ILE A 504 26.70 4.93 -16.98
N GLU A 505 25.73 4.79 -17.89
CA GLU A 505 24.66 5.77 -18.07
C GLU A 505 23.76 5.86 -16.85
N LEU A 506 23.45 4.74 -16.20
CA LEU A 506 22.66 4.73 -14.96
C LEU A 506 23.38 5.48 -13.85
N GLU A 507 24.66 5.18 -13.56
CA GLU A 507 25.43 5.87 -12.54
C GLU A 507 25.46 7.39 -12.77
N LYS A 508 25.72 7.80 -14.01
CA LYS A 508 25.69 9.23 -14.40
C LYS A 508 24.31 9.84 -14.16
N THR A 509 23.25 9.13 -14.50
CA THR A 509 21.85 9.56 -14.30
C THR A 509 21.54 9.72 -12.80
N LEU A 510 21.90 8.74 -11.97
CA LEU A 510 21.68 8.81 -10.53
C LEU A 510 22.39 10.01 -9.89
N LYS A 511 23.62 10.31 -10.35
CA LYS A 511 24.35 11.51 -9.92
C LYS A 511 23.65 12.79 -10.35
N ASP A 512 23.16 12.86 -11.60
CA ASP A 512 22.45 14.05 -12.09
C ASP A 512 21.13 14.31 -11.34
N ILE A 513 20.43 13.24 -10.94
CA ILE A 513 19.23 13.31 -10.07
C ILE A 513 19.61 13.93 -8.72
N ASP A 514 20.71 13.49 -8.12
CA ASP A 514 21.18 14.02 -6.83
C ASP A 514 21.62 15.49 -6.92
N ASP A 515 22.19 15.88 -8.04
CA ASP A 515 22.64 17.26 -8.31
C ASP A 515 21.45 18.21 -8.61
N THR A 516 20.29 17.69 -9.00
CA THR A 516 19.11 18.49 -9.38
C THR A 516 17.80 18.00 -8.73
N PRO A 517 17.71 17.98 -7.38
CA PRO A 517 16.60 17.34 -6.66
C PRO A 517 15.26 18.12 -6.75
N ASN A 518 15.27 19.34 -7.29
CA ASN A 518 14.12 20.24 -7.28
C ASN A 518 13.28 20.22 -8.57
N ILE A 519 13.54 19.27 -9.45
CA ILE A 519 12.76 19.06 -10.69
C ILE A 519 12.32 17.59 -10.76
N MET A 520 11.36 17.31 -11.66
CA MET A 520 10.96 15.92 -11.93
C MET A 520 12.07 15.23 -12.74
N HIS A 521 12.34 13.97 -12.44
CA HIS A 521 13.18 13.11 -13.26
C HIS A 521 12.36 11.96 -13.84
N PHE A 522 12.40 11.81 -15.15
CA PHE A 522 11.76 10.72 -15.87
C PHE A 522 12.84 9.91 -16.59
N VAL A 523 13.07 8.70 -16.10
CA VAL A 523 14.17 7.82 -16.50
C VAL A 523 13.60 6.61 -17.22
N GLU A 524 13.84 6.49 -18.53
CA GLU A 524 13.54 5.27 -19.28
C GLU A 524 14.77 4.36 -19.22
N VAL A 525 14.58 3.17 -18.62
CA VAL A 525 15.64 2.18 -18.37
C VAL A 525 15.39 0.97 -19.25
N HIS A 526 16.22 0.79 -20.27
CA HIS A 526 16.11 -0.33 -21.21
C HIS A 526 16.77 -1.59 -20.67
N MET A 527 16.04 -2.69 -20.71
CA MET A 527 16.52 -4.00 -20.31
C MET A 527 16.07 -5.07 -21.30
N ASP A 528 16.76 -6.20 -21.30
CA ASP A 528 16.36 -7.34 -22.12
C ASP A 528 15.01 -7.91 -21.65
N VAL A 529 14.16 -8.29 -22.58
CA VAL A 529 12.81 -8.82 -22.34
C VAL A 529 12.80 -10.09 -21.48
N HIS A 530 13.88 -10.84 -21.48
CA HIS A 530 14.04 -12.07 -20.70
C HIS A 530 14.86 -11.88 -19.42
N ASP A 531 15.44 -10.70 -19.20
CA ASP A 531 16.18 -10.43 -17.99
C ASP A 531 15.22 -10.13 -16.82
N ALA A 532 15.43 -10.79 -15.70
CA ALA A 532 14.58 -10.68 -14.52
C ALA A 532 15.40 -10.83 -13.23
N PRO A 533 14.95 -10.23 -12.12
CA PRO A 533 15.55 -10.47 -10.81
C PRO A 533 15.58 -11.96 -10.47
N ALA A 534 16.61 -12.39 -9.74
CA ALA A 534 16.77 -13.81 -9.38
C ALA A 534 15.55 -14.39 -8.68
N LYS A 535 14.99 -13.65 -7.72
CA LYS A 535 13.77 -14.02 -6.98
C LYS A 535 12.56 -14.23 -7.90
N LEU A 536 12.38 -13.38 -8.92
CA LEU A 536 11.30 -13.55 -9.88
C LEU A 536 11.47 -14.85 -10.69
N ASN A 537 12.68 -15.19 -11.12
CA ASN A 537 12.91 -16.43 -11.85
C ASN A 537 12.55 -17.68 -11.03
N GLU A 538 12.75 -17.64 -9.72
CA GLU A 538 12.41 -18.76 -8.83
C GLU A 538 10.91 -18.81 -8.50
N ILE A 539 10.29 -17.68 -8.19
CA ILE A 539 8.85 -17.65 -7.87
C ILE A 539 7.98 -17.97 -9.09
N ALA A 540 8.41 -17.57 -10.29
CA ALA A 540 7.73 -17.91 -11.53
C ALA A 540 7.64 -19.43 -11.75
N LYS A 541 8.70 -20.18 -11.39
CA LYS A 541 8.68 -21.66 -11.42
C LYS A 541 7.66 -22.23 -10.43
N ALA A 542 7.56 -21.63 -9.23
CA ALA A 542 6.58 -22.06 -8.23
C ALA A 542 5.14 -21.83 -8.73
N PHE A 543 4.86 -20.66 -9.32
CA PHE A 543 3.55 -20.35 -9.89
C PHE A 543 3.21 -21.23 -11.11
N ALA A 544 4.17 -21.48 -11.99
CA ALA A 544 3.98 -22.40 -13.10
C ALA A 544 3.60 -23.82 -12.62
N ASN A 545 4.22 -24.30 -11.53
CA ASN A 545 3.90 -25.61 -10.95
C ASN A 545 2.52 -25.61 -10.25
N GLN A 546 2.13 -24.51 -9.63
CA GLN A 546 0.84 -24.38 -8.94
C GLN A 546 -0.35 -24.33 -9.93
N ASN A 547 -0.14 -23.78 -11.12
CA ASN A 547 -1.17 -23.61 -12.15
C ASN A 547 -1.31 -24.84 -13.08
N ASN A 548 -0.43 -25.84 -12.98
CA ASN A 548 -0.48 -27.12 -13.70
C ASN A 548 -1.03 -28.25 -12.83
#